data_9c03e5693f5b07b69ca44ae1d07810dc
#
_entry.id   9c03e5693f5b07b69ca44ae1d07810dc
#
_cell.length_a   1.000
_cell.length_b   1.000
_cell.length_c   1.000
_cell.angle_alpha   90.00
_cell.angle_beta   90.00
_cell.angle_gamma   90.00
#
_symmetry.space_group_name_H-M   'P 1'
#
loop_
_entity.id
_entity.type
_entity.pdbx_description
1 polymer ?
#
loop_
_entity_poly.entity_id
_entity_poly.type
_entity_poly.pdbx_seq_one_letter_code
_entity_poly.pdbx_strand_id
1 'polypeptide(L)'
;PLIPWMERFGLDARARLIARIALVAAAIALGLWMHAALGLAQDLTVHLLLLAIAVLGVLALGNRWAFLAILLVLMLARGGWDTLEDSADGTRERSYFGVYTVRQFADPPARALLHGTTVHGRQFLDPARALAPTSYYGPTSGVGLALSAAADIYGPDADIGLIGLAVMG
;
A
#
# COMPACT_ATOMS: atom_id res chain seq x y z
N PRO A 1 29.31 -22.20 0.70
CA PRO A 1 29.28 -20.91 1.41
C PRO A 1 29.75 -19.82 0.45
N LEU A 2 28.90 -18.82 0.17
CA LEU A 2 29.30 -17.66 -0.58
C LEU A 2 30.30 -16.89 0.27
N ILE A 3 31.57 -16.93 -0.14
CA ILE A 3 32.60 -16.12 0.51
C ILE A 3 32.22 -14.67 0.27
N PRO A 4 32.04 -13.84 1.32
CA PRO A 4 31.73 -12.45 1.14
C PRO A 4 32.77 -11.79 0.23
N TRP A 5 32.32 -11.03 -0.76
CA TRP A 5 33.21 -10.35 -1.71
C TRP A 5 34.28 -9.49 -1.01
N MET A 6 33.93 -8.93 0.17
CA MET A 6 34.86 -8.16 1.01
C MET A 6 36.08 -8.96 1.49
N GLU A 7 35.95 -10.28 1.69
CA GLU A 7 37.07 -11.15 2.02
C GLU A 7 37.93 -11.45 0.78
N ARG A 8 37.26 -11.53 -0.38
CA ARG A 8 37.93 -11.81 -1.64
C ARG A 8 38.87 -10.67 -2.08
N PHE A 9 38.55 -9.42 -1.71
CA PHE A 9 39.38 -8.25 -1.98
C PHE A 9 40.40 -7.93 -0.89
N GLY A 10 40.58 -8.81 0.08
CA GLY A 10 41.62 -8.67 1.12
C GLY A 10 41.42 -7.45 2.03
N LEU A 11 40.19 -6.95 2.16
CA LEU A 11 39.88 -5.78 2.97
C LEU A 11 40.16 -6.09 4.46
N ASP A 12 40.80 -5.14 5.16
CA ASP A 12 41.03 -5.24 6.59
C ASP A 12 39.69 -5.08 7.38
N ALA A 13 39.74 -5.31 8.70
CA ALA A 13 38.54 -5.27 9.53
C ALA A 13 37.86 -3.91 9.53
N ARG A 14 38.63 -2.81 9.45
CA ARG A 14 38.09 -1.43 9.42
C ARG A 14 37.42 -1.13 8.09
N ALA A 15 38.08 -1.47 6.98
CA ALA A 15 37.50 -1.28 5.64
C ALA A 15 36.21 -2.10 5.45
N ARG A 16 36.15 -3.34 5.98
CA ARG A 16 34.92 -4.15 5.97
C ARG A 16 33.80 -3.50 6.78
N LEU A 17 34.09 -2.94 7.93
CA LEU A 17 33.09 -2.23 8.74
C LEU A 17 32.56 -0.99 8.01
N ILE A 18 33.47 -0.17 7.47
CA ILE A 18 33.11 1.02 6.70
C ILE A 18 32.23 0.65 5.49
N ALA A 19 32.63 -0.37 4.72
CA ALA A 19 31.86 -0.82 3.58
C ALA A 19 30.44 -1.28 3.96
N ARG A 20 30.27 -1.98 5.08
CA ARG A 20 28.96 -2.40 5.59
C ARG A 20 28.09 -1.21 5.98
N ILE A 21 28.66 -0.26 6.71
CA ILE A 21 27.97 0.99 7.09
C ILE A 21 27.55 1.76 5.82
N ALA A 22 28.44 1.88 4.84
CA ALA A 22 28.16 2.56 3.59
C ALA A 22 27.03 1.91 2.79
N LEU A 23 26.98 0.57 2.72
CA LEU A 23 25.90 -0.16 2.06
C LEU A 23 24.53 0.10 2.72
N VAL A 24 24.49 0.05 4.05
CA VAL A 24 23.25 0.31 4.81
C VAL A 24 22.85 1.78 4.67
N ALA A 25 23.80 2.72 4.81
CA ALA A 25 23.53 4.15 4.65
C ALA A 25 23.00 4.50 3.24
N ALA A 26 23.59 3.90 2.20
CA ALA A 26 23.12 4.07 0.82
C ALA A 26 21.70 3.53 0.63
N ALA A 27 21.39 2.36 1.22
CA ALA A 27 20.04 1.81 1.15
C ALA A 27 19.03 2.71 1.87
N ILE A 28 19.34 3.23 3.05
CA ILE A 28 18.51 4.17 3.79
C ILE A 28 18.28 5.45 2.96
N ALA A 29 19.34 6.03 2.39
CA ALA A 29 19.23 7.24 1.57
C ALA A 29 18.33 7.02 0.35
N LEU A 30 18.47 5.89 -0.35
CA LEU A 30 17.60 5.51 -1.48
C LEU A 30 16.15 5.29 -1.02
N GLY A 31 15.92 4.65 0.12
CA GLY A 31 14.60 4.44 0.69
C GLY A 31 13.90 5.75 1.06
N LEU A 32 14.61 6.66 1.72
CA LEU A 32 14.10 7.99 2.08
C LEU A 32 13.81 8.84 0.83
N TRP A 33 14.70 8.80 -0.16
CA TRP A 33 14.47 9.50 -1.43
C TRP A 33 13.25 8.95 -2.15
N MET A 34 13.10 7.63 -2.20
CA MET A 34 11.92 7.01 -2.78
C MET A 34 10.63 7.44 -2.08
N HIS A 35 10.61 7.45 -0.74
CA HIS A 35 9.46 7.90 0.04
C HIS A 35 9.12 9.37 -0.26
N ALA A 36 10.11 10.26 -0.30
CA ALA A 36 9.91 11.67 -0.63
C ALA A 36 9.47 11.91 -2.08
N ALA A 37 9.84 11.03 -3.02
CA ALA A 37 9.56 11.14 -4.45
C ALA A 37 8.28 10.42 -4.90
N LEU A 38 7.60 9.67 -4.03
CA LEU A 38 6.44 8.81 -4.38
C LEU A 38 5.29 9.54 -5.07
N GLY A 39 5.18 10.87 -4.91
CA GLY A 39 4.17 11.68 -5.61
C GLY A 39 4.62 12.22 -6.98
N LEU A 40 5.90 12.12 -7.32
CA LEU A 40 6.51 12.75 -8.50
C LEU A 40 7.24 11.75 -9.41
N ALA A 41 7.54 10.56 -8.90
CA ALA A 41 8.35 9.59 -9.65
C ALA A 41 7.50 8.78 -10.62
N GLN A 42 8.00 8.64 -11.86
CA GLN A 42 7.45 7.69 -12.82
C GLN A 42 7.67 6.25 -12.32
N ASP A 43 6.80 5.33 -12.68
CA ASP A 43 6.86 3.92 -12.29
C ASP A 43 8.24 3.28 -12.50
N LEU A 44 8.91 3.61 -13.60
CA LEU A 44 10.25 3.12 -13.92
C LEU A 44 11.29 3.55 -12.87
N THR A 45 11.24 4.80 -12.41
CA THR A 45 12.16 5.30 -11.37
C THR A 45 12.02 4.54 -10.07
N VAL A 46 10.80 4.27 -9.65
CA VAL A 46 10.52 3.47 -8.44
C VAL A 46 11.10 2.06 -8.58
N HIS A 47 10.90 1.40 -9.70
CA HIS A 47 11.44 0.07 -9.95
C HIS A 47 12.98 0.05 -9.95
N LEU A 48 13.62 1.06 -10.55
CA LEU A 48 15.08 1.17 -10.54
C LEU A 48 15.63 1.40 -9.12
N LEU A 49 14.96 2.20 -8.29
CA LEU A 49 15.35 2.41 -6.90
C LEU A 49 15.22 1.12 -6.07
N LEU A 50 14.11 0.40 -6.23
CA LEU A 50 13.91 -0.89 -5.58
C LEU A 50 14.99 -1.90 -6.00
N LEU A 51 15.31 -1.94 -7.29
CA LEU A 51 16.39 -2.80 -7.80
C LEU A 51 17.74 -2.40 -7.21
N ALA A 52 18.04 -1.10 -7.10
CA ALA A 52 19.28 -0.63 -6.47
C ALA A 52 19.38 -1.06 -5.01
N ILE A 53 18.31 -0.91 -4.23
CA ILE A 53 18.28 -1.37 -2.82
C ILE A 53 18.45 -2.89 -2.75
N ALA A 54 17.81 -3.65 -3.64
CA ALA A 54 17.95 -5.10 -3.69
C ALA A 54 19.40 -5.53 -4.02
N VAL A 55 20.07 -4.83 -4.95
CA VAL A 55 21.50 -5.07 -5.26
C VAL A 55 22.37 -4.80 -4.04
N LEU A 56 22.12 -3.72 -3.29
CA LEU A 56 22.84 -3.48 -2.03
C LEU A 56 22.63 -4.62 -1.03
N GLY A 57 21.44 -5.19 -0.97
CA GLY A 57 21.13 -6.38 -0.17
C GLY A 57 21.97 -7.59 -0.61
N VAL A 58 22.10 -7.85 -1.89
CA VAL A 58 22.96 -8.93 -2.43
C VAL A 58 24.42 -8.68 -2.07
N LEU A 59 24.92 -7.45 -2.18
CA LEU A 59 26.28 -7.09 -1.79
C LEU A 59 26.52 -7.23 -0.28
N ALA A 60 25.48 -7.15 0.55
CA ALA A 60 25.56 -7.36 1.98
C ALA A 60 25.48 -8.83 2.39
N LEU A 61 25.32 -9.78 1.45
CA LEU A 61 25.32 -11.21 1.73
C LEU A 61 26.63 -11.62 2.46
N GLY A 62 26.48 -12.43 3.48
CA GLY A 62 27.58 -12.80 4.38
C GLY A 62 27.66 -11.97 5.67
N ASN A 63 26.95 -10.84 5.76
CA ASN A 63 26.72 -10.13 7.01
C ASN A 63 25.23 -10.05 7.33
N ARG A 64 24.78 -10.91 8.24
CA ARG A 64 23.36 -11.03 8.61
C ARG A 64 22.73 -9.70 9.04
N TRP A 65 23.44 -8.86 9.76
CA TRP A 65 22.91 -7.61 10.28
C TRP A 65 22.76 -6.54 9.19
N ALA A 66 23.78 -6.39 8.32
CA ALA A 66 23.69 -5.48 7.19
C ALA A 66 22.59 -5.93 6.20
N PHE A 67 22.52 -7.23 5.90
CA PHE A 67 21.46 -7.79 5.05
C PHE A 67 20.06 -7.55 5.63
N LEU A 68 19.85 -7.83 6.92
CA LEU A 68 18.56 -7.60 7.59
C LEU A 68 18.19 -6.13 7.61
N ALA A 69 19.16 -5.22 7.86
CA ALA A 69 18.90 -3.78 7.83
C ALA A 69 18.46 -3.30 6.43
N ILE A 70 19.13 -3.76 5.37
CA ILE A 70 18.76 -3.41 3.99
C ILE A 70 17.41 -4.02 3.59
N LEU A 71 17.14 -5.26 4.01
CA LEU A 71 15.84 -5.89 3.80
C LEU A 71 14.71 -5.11 4.49
N LEU A 72 14.94 -4.65 5.72
CA LEU A 72 13.98 -3.80 6.44
C LEU A 72 13.73 -2.49 5.70
N VAL A 73 14.79 -1.83 5.21
CA VAL A 73 14.65 -0.62 4.39
C VAL A 73 13.80 -0.89 3.14
N LEU A 74 14.06 -2.00 2.45
CA LEU A 74 13.29 -2.39 1.27
C LEU A 74 11.81 -2.62 1.59
N MET A 75 11.50 -3.28 2.71
CA MET A 75 10.13 -3.51 3.17
C MET A 75 9.41 -2.19 3.52
N LEU A 76 10.08 -1.30 4.24
CA LEU A 76 9.53 0.01 4.60
C LEU A 76 9.29 0.87 3.35
N ALA A 77 10.28 0.92 2.46
CA ALA A 77 10.20 1.66 1.21
C ALA A 77 9.10 1.12 0.27
N ARG A 78 8.72 -0.15 0.38
CA ARG A 78 7.69 -0.80 -0.46
C ARG A 78 6.27 -0.69 0.13
N GLY A 79 6.00 0.33 0.92
CA GLY A 79 4.68 0.59 1.53
C GLY A 79 4.54 0.05 2.96
N GLY A 80 5.63 -0.47 3.53
CA GLY A 80 5.63 -0.86 4.95
C GLY A 80 5.46 0.35 5.87
N TRP A 81 6.03 1.50 5.49
CA TRP A 81 5.88 2.73 6.24
C TRP A 81 4.42 3.20 6.25
N ASP A 82 3.79 3.32 5.07
CA ASP A 82 2.38 3.69 4.95
C ASP A 82 1.46 2.73 5.74
N THR A 83 1.79 1.44 5.72
CA THR A 83 1.07 0.42 6.50
C THR A 83 1.17 0.66 8.01
N LEU A 84 2.32 1.12 8.51
CA LEU A 84 2.52 1.46 9.92
C LEU A 84 1.76 2.75 10.29
N GLU A 85 1.83 3.78 9.45
CA GLU A 85 1.07 5.02 9.63
C GLU A 85 -0.44 4.74 9.62
N ASP A 86 -0.95 4.06 8.59
CA ASP A 86 -2.36 3.68 8.50
C ASP A 86 -2.85 2.92 9.75
N SER A 87 -1.98 2.07 10.32
CA SER A 87 -2.30 1.32 11.53
C SER A 87 -2.27 2.20 12.79
N ALA A 88 -1.35 3.16 12.86
CA ALA A 88 -1.23 4.10 13.98
C ALA A 88 -2.38 5.11 13.99
N ASP A 89 -2.82 5.56 12.82
CA ASP A 89 -3.91 6.53 12.64
C ASP A 89 -5.30 5.88 12.70
N GLY A 90 -5.38 4.56 12.83
CA GLY A 90 -6.65 3.83 12.88
C GLY A 90 -7.38 3.76 11.53
N THR A 91 -6.73 4.16 10.44
CA THR A 91 -7.29 4.03 9.08
C THR A 91 -7.15 2.61 8.53
N ARG A 92 -6.35 1.76 9.19
CA ARG A 92 -6.16 0.35 8.87
C ARG A 92 -6.50 -0.51 10.09
N GLU A 93 -7.48 -1.38 9.93
CA GLU A 93 -7.96 -2.24 10.99
C GLU A 93 -7.96 -3.72 10.57
N ARG A 94 -7.64 -4.59 11.53
CA ARG A 94 -7.69 -6.03 11.34
C ARG A 94 -8.90 -6.64 12.02
N SER A 95 -9.75 -7.30 11.24
CA SER A 95 -10.86 -8.10 11.74
C SER A 95 -10.58 -9.60 11.56
N TYR A 96 -11.55 -10.44 12.00
CA TYR A 96 -11.53 -11.88 11.72
C TYR A 96 -11.51 -12.18 10.21
N PHE A 97 -12.18 -11.35 9.42
CA PHE A 97 -12.33 -11.53 7.97
C PHE A 97 -11.18 -10.95 7.14
N GLY A 98 -10.24 -10.26 7.75
CA GLY A 98 -9.07 -9.70 7.06
C GLY A 98 -8.67 -8.31 7.52
N VAL A 99 -7.90 -7.64 6.69
CA VAL A 99 -7.39 -6.30 6.96
C VAL A 99 -8.10 -5.31 6.05
N TYR A 100 -8.76 -4.34 6.65
CA TYR A 100 -9.44 -3.25 5.98
C TYR A 100 -8.64 -1.96 6.10
N THR A 101 -8.64 -1.17 5.05
CA THR A 101 -7.98 0.14 5.03
C THR A 101 -8.92 1.16 4.42
N VAL A 102 -9.07 2.31 5.09
CA VAL A 102 -9.80 3.47 4.55
C VAL A 102 -8.79 4.43 3.94
N ARG A 103 -8.82 4.60 2.63
CA ARG A 103 -7.97 5.57 1.92
C ARG A 103 -8.75 6.79 1.51
N GLN A 104 -8.10 7.95 1.63
CA GLN A 104 -8.62 9.22 1.13
C GLN A 104 -7.94 9.57 -0.20
N PHE A 105 -8.74 10.12 -1.12
CA PHE A 105 -8.30 10.60 -2.42
C PHE A 105 -8.59 12.10 -2.49
N ALA A 106 -7.65 12.86 -3.06
CA ALA A 106 -7.79 14.31 -3.18
C ALA A 106 -8.57 14.72 -4.42
N ASP A 107 -8.47 13.98 -5.53
CA ASP A 107 -9.12 14.31 -6.80
C ASP A 107 -9.76 13.07 -7.46
N PRO A 108 -11.09 13.02 -7.52
CA PRO A 108 -12.03 13.82 -6.74
C PRO A 108 -11.97 13.45 -5.25
N PRO A 109 -12.26 14.40 -4.32
CA PRO A 109 -12.24 14.15 -2.89
C PRO A 109 -13.19 13.00 -2.52
N ALA A 110 -12.63 11.90 -2.05
CA ALA A 110 -13.38 10.68 -1.74
C ALA A 110 -12.66 9.81 -0.70
N ARG A 111 -13.41 8.95 -0.03
CA ARG A 111 -12.90 7.85 0.77
C ARG A 111 -13.20 6.53 0.07
N ALA A 112 -12.30 5.56 0.17
CA ALA A 112 -12.57 4.20 -0.28
C ALA A 112 -12.22 3.20 0.81
N LEU A 113 -13.07 2.18 0.97
CA LEU A 113 -12.80 1.02 1.80
C LEU A 113 -12.12 -0.05 0.95
N LEU A 114 -10.93 -0.45 1.37
CA LEU A 114 -10.13 -1.48 0.73
C LEU A 114 -10.01 -2.70 1.64
N HIS A 115 -10.04 -3.87 1.03
CA HIS A 115 -9.66 -5.14 1.66
C HIS A 115 -8.58 -5.78 0.78
N GLY A 116 -7.35 -5.72 1.25
CA GLY A 116 -6.19 -6.02 0.41
C GLY A 116 -6.11 -5.07 -0.79
N THR A 117 -6.20 -5.61 -2.01
CA THR A 117 -6.22 -4.84 -3.27
C THR A 117 -7.63 -4.54 -3.79
N THR A 118 -8.66 -5.07 -3.13
CA THR A 118 -10.06 -4.93 -3.58
C THR A 118 -10.69 -3.69 -2.97
N VAL A 119 -11.27 -2.84 -3.81
CA VAL A 119 -12.09 -1.70 -3.38
C VAL A 119 -13.52 -2.19 -3.14
N HIS A 120 -14.00 -2.11 -1.91
CA HIS A 120 -15.35 -2.51 -1.51
C HIS A 120 -16.39 -1.41 -1.57
N GLY A 121 -15.97 -0.18 -1.76
CA GLY A 121 -16.87 0.96 -1.94
C GLY A 121 -16.08 2.26 -1.90
N ARG A 122 -16.69 3.29 -2.45
CA ARG A 122 -16.13 4.64 -2.52
C ARG A 122 -17.24 5.64 -2.17
N GLN A 123 -16.93 6.61 -1.32
CA GLN A 123 -17.84 7.69 -0.97
C GLN A 123 -17.20 9.04 -1.28
N PHE A 124 -17.93 9.90 -1.97
CA PHE A 124 -17.48 11.27 -2.18
C PHE A 124 -17.54 12.07 -0.88
N LEU A 125 -16.55 12.95 -0.66
CA LEU A 125 -16.51 13.83 0.51
C LEU A 125 -17.32 15.12 0.29
N ASP A 126 -17.67 15.43 -0.95
CA ASP A 126 -18.57 16.53 -1.31
C ASP A 126 -19.98 16.20 -0.79
N PRO A 127 -20.59 17.05 0.08
CA PRO A 127 -21.94 16.82 0.63
C PRO A 127 -23.01 16.63 -0.44
N ALA A 128 -22.89 17.32 -1.59
CA ALA A 128 -23.85 17.18 -2.68
C ALA A 128 -23.80 15.81 -3.37
N ARG A 129 -22.70 15.08 -3.22
CA ARG A 129 -22.44 13.78 -3.84
C ARG A 129 -22.22 12.66 -2.82
N ALA A 130 -22.29 12.96 -1.53
CA ALA A 130 -21.99 12.00 -0.46
C ALA A 130 -22.89 10.75 -0.49
N LEU A 131 -24.13 10.90 -0.96
CA LEU A 131 -25.10 9.81 -1.11
C LEU A 131 -25.15 9.25 -2.54
N ALA A 132 -24.29 9.70 -3.45
CA ALA A 132 -24.27 9.16 -4.80
C ALA A 132 -23.74 7.72 -4.79
N PRO A 133 -24.49 6.74 -5.32
CA PRO A 133 -24.05 5.35 -5.37
C PRO A 133 -22.84 5.21 -6.29
N THR A 134 -21.81 4.52 -5.82
CA THR A 134 -20.51 4.39 -6.50
C THR A 134 -20.13 2.92 -6.73
N SER A 135 -19.08 2.70 -7.51
CA SER A 135 -18.51 1.39 -7.78
C SER A 135 -19.57 0.42 -8.30
N TYR A 136 -19.66 -0.78 -7.74
CA TYR A 136 -20.63 -1.79 -8.14
C TYR A 136 -22.03 -1.59 -7.52
N TYR A 137 -22.26 -0.50 -6.82
CA TYR A 137 -23.61 -0.06 -6.35
C TYR A 137 -24.24 1.00 -7.26
N GLY A 138 -23.56 1.40 -8.34
CA GLY A 138 -24.05 2.41 -9.28
C GLY A 138 -25.38 2.04 -9.91
N PRO A 139 -26.14 3.03 -10.43
CA PRO A 139 -27.50 2.82 -10.97
C PRO A 139 -27.57 1.77 -12.10
N THR A 140 -26.47 1.58 -12.84
CA THR A 140 -26.38 0.60 -13.95
C THR A 140 -25.86 -0.76 -13.50
N SER A 141 -25.53 -0.94 -12.22
CA SER A 141 -25.14 -2.23 -11.66
C SER A 141 -26.34 -3.15 -11.47
N GLY A 142 -26.08 -4.46 -11.26
CA GLY A 142 -27.16 -5.40 -10.98
C GLY A 142 -28.01 -5.01 -9.78
N VAL A 143 -27.41 -4.56 -8.67
CA VAL A 143 -28.13 -4.10 -7.49
C VAL A 143 -28.87 -2.80 -7.78
N GLY A 144 -28.27 -1.87 -8.51
CA GLY A 144 -28.90 -0.60 -8.90
C GLY A 144 -30.16 -0.84 -9.75
N LEU A 145 -30.08 -1.72 -10.75
CA LEU A 145 -31.21 -2.10 -11.58
C LEU A 145 -32.31 -2.81 -10.78
N ALA A 146 -31.92 -3.73 -9.89
CA ALA A 146 -32.88 -4.44 -9.03
C ALA A 146 -33.64 -3.49 -8.09
N LEU A 147 -32.92 -2.56 -7.45
CA LEU A 147 -33.54 -1.56 -6.57
C LEU A 147 -34.44 -0.59 -7.35
N SER A 148 -34.03 -0.16 -8.55
CA SER A 148 -34.84 0.70 -9.39
C SER A 148 -36.14 0.05 -9.84
N ALA A 149 -36.14 -1.26 -10.10
CA ALA A 149 -37.31 -2.02 -10.52
C ALA A 149 -38.17 -2.54 -9.34
N ALA A 150 -37.69 -2.40 -8.10
CA ALA A 150 -38.37 -3.03 -6.96
C ALA A 150 -39.82 -2.55 -6.76
N ALA A 151 -40.07 -1.25 -6.87
CA ALA A 151 -41.41 -0.69 -6.73
C ALA A 151 -42.35 -1.15 -7.85
N ASP A 152 -41.84 -1.34 -9.06
CA ASP A 152 -42.65 -1.80 -10.21
C ASP A 152 -42.98 -3.29 -10.10
N ILE A 153 -42.09 -4.08 -9.50
CA ILE A 153 -42.28 -5.55 -9.38
C ILE A 153 -43.10 -5.92 -8.15
N TYR A 154 -42.82 -5.26 -7.01
CA TYR A 154 -43.36 -5.65 -5.69
C TYR A 154 -44.32 -4.63 -5.09
N GLY A 155 -44.56 -3.52 -5.77
CA GLY A 155 -45.44 -2.43 -5.32
C GLY A 155 -44.68 -1.28 -4.63
N PRO A 156 -45.37 -0.11 -4.50
CA PRO A 156 -44.73 1.11 -3.97
C PRO A 156 -44.31 1.01 -2.49
N ASP A 157 -44.87 0.08 -1.74
CA ASP A 157 -44.60 -0.13 -0.31
C ASP A 157 -43.68 -1.36 -0.10
N ALA A 158 -42.88 -1.71 -1.09
CA ALA A 158 -41.98 -2.87 -1.01
C ALA A 158 -40.92 -2.73 0.10
N ASP A 159 -40.89 -3.67 1.04
CA ASP A 159 -39.83 -3.77 2.05
C ASP A 159 -38.58 -4.41 1.44
N ILE A 160 -37.45 -3.70 1.52
CA ILE A 160 -36.17 -4.15 0.99
C ILE A 160 -35.17 -4.38 2.10
N GLY A 161 -34.73 -5.64 2.27
CA GLY A 161 -33.64 -6.01 3.16
C GLY A 161 -32.29 -6.08 2.42
N LEU A 162 -31.29 -5.36 2.93
CA LEU A 162 -29.94 -5.36 2.38
C LEU A 162 -28.97 -6.00 3.37
N ILE A 163 -28.16 -6.96 2.91
CA ILE A 163 -27.08 -7.61 3.67
C ILE A 163 -25.76 -7.37 2.95
N GLY A 164 -24.72 -7.03 3.71
CA GLY A 164 -23.38 -6.83 3.13
C GLY A 164 -23.13 -5.42 2.58
N LEU A 165 -23.84 -4.46 3.14
CA LEU A 165 -23.69 -3.04 2.82
C LEU A 165 -22.39 -2.51 3.44
N ALA A 166 -21.27 -2.60 2.70
CA ALA A 166 -19.96 -2.24 3.24
C ALA A 166 -19.74 -0.72 3.27
N VAL A 167 -19.90 -0.06 2.14
CA VAL A 167 -19.86 1.40 1.99
C VAL A 167 -20.76 1.73 0.81
N MET A 168 -21.96 2.18 1.09
CA MET A 168 -22.77 2.86 0.06
C MET A 168 -22.47 4.34 0.12
N GLY A 169 -22.02 4.87 -1.02
CA GLY A 169 -21.93 6.31 -1.20
C GLY A 169 -23.28 6.96 -1.10
#